data_2d92d6d91f9e1fc5f23ef74c35443111
#
_entry.id   2d92d6d91f9e1fc5f23ef74c35443111
#
_cell.length_a   1.000
_cell.length_b   1.000
_cell.length_c   1.000
_cell.angle_alpha   90.00
_cell.angle_beta   90.00
_cell.angle_gamma   90.00
#
_symmetry.space_group_name_H-M   'P 1'
#
loop_
_entity.id
_entity.type
_entity.pdbx_description
1 polymer ?
#
loop_
_entity_poly.entity_id
_entity_poly.type
_entity_poly.pdbx_seq_one_letter_code
_entity_poly.pdbx_strand_id
1 'polypeptide(L)'
;MEQLGKILIVDDNEDVLFALNLLLEPYTEKIKVATTPDRIEHFMTTFGPDIILLDMNFSRDAISGQEGFESLEQILKIDPQAIVIFMTAYADTDKAVRAIKAGATDFIPKPWEKEKLLATLSSGMKLRQSRHEVNMLKEQVEVLSGQGGPENEIIGESEAMQEVFSTINKLSETDANILILGENGTGKDVIARLLYRCSPRYGKPFVTIDLGSIPEQLFESELFGYEKGAFTDARKAKAGRMEVATGGTLFLDEIGNLSLPMQSKLLTAIEKRQISRLGSTQSVPIDVRLICATNADIRAMVDEGNFRQDLLYRINTIEIHIPPLRERGNDVILLAEFFLERYARKYKKEMHGLTREAKNKLLKYNWPGNVRELQHTIERAVILGDGSLLKPENFLFHS
;
A
#
# COMPACT_ATOMS: atom_id res chain seq x y z
N MET A 1 31.49 -7.44 -16.15
CA MET A 1 30.54 -6.37 -16.50
C MET A 1 29.17 -6.90 -16.18
N GLU A 2 28.31 -6.11 -15.54
CA GLU A 2 26.92 -6.48 -15.32
C GLU A 2 26.24 -6.65 -16.68
N GLN A 3 25.48 -7.72 -16.83
CA GLN A 3 24.76 -8.03 -18.05
C GLN A 3 23.59 -7.05 -18.19
N LEU A 4 23.52 -6.33 -19.30
CA LEU A 4 22.36 -5.51 -19.65
C LEU A 4 21.18 -6.45 -19.93
N GLY A 5 20.01 -6.16 -19.39
CA GLY A 5 18.81 -6.99 -19.54
C GLY A 5 18.33 -7.13 -21.00
N LYS A 6 17.02 -7.14 -21.19
CA LYS A 6 16.38 -7.24 -22.51
C LYS A 6 16.28 -5.88 -23.17
N ILE A 7 16.78 -5.77 -24.39
CA ILE A 7 16.77 -4.50 -25.15
C ILE A 7 15.88 -4.64 -26.39
N LEU A 8 14.99 -3.68 -26.59
CA LEU A 8 14.26 -3.48 -27.84
C LEU A 8 14.90 -2.32 -28.60
N ILE A 9 15.25 -2.53 -29.87
CA ILE A 9 15.79 -1.50 -30.76
C ILE A 9 14.78 -1.24 -31.86
N VAL A 10 14.38 0.01 -32.04
CA VAL A 10 13.41 0.43 -33.02
C VAL A 10 14.03 1.50 -33.92
N ASP A 11 14.29 1.16 -35.17
CA ASP A 11 14.94 2.03 -36.15
C ASP A 11 14.55 1.54 -37.57
N ASP A 12 14.22 2.43 -38.47
CA ASP A 12 13.83 2.04 -39.84
C ASP A 12 15.03 1.67 -40.73
N ASN A 13 16.24 1.97 -40.31
CA ASN A 13 17.46 1.63 -41.00
C ASN A 13 18.01 0.26 -40.57
N GLU A 14 17.93 -0.73 -41.44
CA GLU A 14 18.39 -2.09 -41.17
C GLU A 14 19.91 -2.18 -40.82
N ASP A 15 20.75 -1.32 -41.43
CA ASP A 15 22.17 -1.28 -41.14
C ASP A 15 22.44 -0.82 -39.67
N VAL A 16 21.67 0.13 -39.20
CA VAL A 16 21.70 0.60 -37.78
C VAL A 16 21.27 -0.52 -36.87
N LEU A 17 20.17 -1.20 -37.16
CA LEU A 17 19.71 -2.35 -36.37
C LEU A 17 20.74 -3.47 -36.32
N PHE A 18 21.35 -3.80 -37.45
CA PHE A 18 22.39 -4.83 -37.54
C PHE A 18 23.63 -4.44 -36.74
N ALA A 19 24.12 -3.21 -36.88
CA ALA A 19 25.30 -2.71 -36.18
C ALA A 19 25.08 -2.71 -34.67
N LEU A 20 23.93 -2.22 -34.18
CA LEU A 20 23.59 -2.22 -32.77
C LEU A 20 23.42 -3.63 -32.19
N ASN A 21 22.75 -4.52 -32.95
CA ASN A 21 22.58 -5.90 -32.51
C ASN A 21 23.95 -6.59 -32.34
N LEU A 22 24.84 -6.48 -33.30
CA LEU A 22 26.19 -7.06 -33.25
C LEU A 22 27.03 -6.47 -32.09
N LEU A 23 26.91 -5.17 -31.87
CA LEU A 23 27.66 -4.45 -30.82
C LEU A 23 27.19 -4.80 -29.43
N LEU A 24 25.86 -4.97 -29.24
CA LEU A 24 25.24 -5.14 -27.92
C LEU A 24 25.07 -6.61 -27.52
N GLU A 25 25.03 -7.56 -28.47
CA GLU A 25 24.84 -8.98 -28.21
C GLU A 25 25.74 -9.55 -27.11
N PRO A 26 27.05 -9.20 -27.02
CA PRO A 26 27.92 -9.71 -25.94
C PRO A 26 27.60 -9.17 -24.54
N TYR A 27 26.80 -8.10 -24.43
CA TYR A 27 26.54 -7.37 -23.19
C TYR A 27 25.11 -7.51 -22.69
N THR A 28 24.20 -8.10 -23.49
CA THR A 28 22.76 -8.14 -23.23
C THR A 28 22.26 -9.56 -22.99
N GLU A 29 21.16 -9.70 -22.27
CA GLU A 29 20.50 -11.00 -22.12
C GLU A 29 19.81 -11.40 -23.44
N LYS A 30 19.03 -10.49 -24.02
CA LYS A 30 18.32 -10.68 -25.31
C LYS A 30 18.09 -9.35 -26.00
N ILE A 31 18.14 -9.37 -27.33
CA ILE A 31 17.82 -8.23 -28.16
C ILE A 31 16.65 -8.58 -29.08
N LYS A 32 15.73 -7.64 -29.24
CA LYS A 32 14.72 -7.64 -30.32
C LYS A 32 14.86 -6.36 -31.12
N VAL A 33 14.62 -6.47 -32.40
CA VAL A 33 14.68 -5.34 -33.33
C VAL A 33 13.34 -5.17 -34.05
N ALA A 34 12.97 -3.93 -34.34
CA ALA A 34 11.80 -3.58 -35.09
C ALA A 34 12.16 -2.47 -36.10
N THR A 35 11.68 -2.58 -37.32
CA THR A 35 11.87 -1.58 -38.40
C THR A 35 10.77 -0.53 -38.43
N THR A 36 9.69 -0.74 -37.66
CA THR A 36 8.55 0.18 -37.56
C THR A 36 8.04 0.31 -36.12
N PRO A 37 7.54 1.48 -35.73
CA PRO A 37 6.96 1.70 -34.40
C PRO A 37 5.73 0.85 -34.12
N ASP A 38 4.95 0.43 -35.11
CA ASP A 38 3.72 -0.35 -34.94
C ASP A 38 3.90 -1.65 -34.18
N ARG A 39 5.14 -2.17 -34.07
CA ARG A 39 5.47 -3.40 -33.37
C ARG A 39 5.80 -3.19 -31.87
N ILE A 40 5.92 -1.95 -31.42
CA ILE A 40 6.34 -1.63 -30.06
C ILE A 40 5.39 -2.25 -29.03
N GLU A 41 4.08 -2.04 -29.19
CA GLU A 41 3.06 -2.57 -28.28
C GLU A 41 3.12 -4.10 -28.15
N HIS A 42 3.29 -4.79 -29.28
CA HIS A 42 3.46 -6.23 -29.29
C HIS A 42 4.72 -6.68 -28.52
N PHE A 43 5.84 -6.01 -28.70
CA PHE A 43 7.07 -6.37 -27.99
C PHE A 43 7.04 -5.98 -26.52
N MET A 44 6.37 -4.90 -26.16
CA MET A 44 6.19 -4.55 -24.75
C MET A 44 5.41 -5.62 -23.99
N THR A 45 4.39 -6.21 -24.61
CA THR A 45 3.56 -7.25 -23.98
C THR A 45 4.18 -8.65 -24.01
N THR A 46 4.86 -9.03 -25.11
CA THR A 46 5.36 -10.40 -25.32
C THR A 46 6.81 -10.61 -24.94
N PHE A 47 7.63 -9.56 -25.07
CA PHE A 47 9.07 -9.62 -24.79
C PHE A 47 9.44 -8.96 -23.46
N GLY A 48 8.74 -7.88 -23.07
CA GLY A 48 8.99 -7.12 -21.84
C GLY A 48 10.40 -6.54 -21.79
N PRO A 49 10.73 -5.54 -22.64
CA PRO A 49 12.07 -4.96 -22.69
C PRO A 49 12.37 -4.16 -21.41
N ASP A 50 13.60 -4.25 -20.93
CA ASP A 50 14.10 -3.42 -19.83
C ASP A 50 14.50 -2.03 -20.32
N ILE A 51 15.03 -1.94 -21.55
CA ILE A 51 15.44 -0.71 -22.21
C ILE A 51 14.91 -0.71 -23.65
N ILE A 52 14.45 0.43 -24.11
CA ILE A 52 14.03 0.66 -25.50
C ILE A 52 14.94 1.72 -26.09
N LEU A 53 15.69 1.33 -27.13
CA LEU A 53 16.41 2.26 -28.01
C LEU A 53 15.46 2.61 -29.15
N LEU A 54 15.09 3.88 -29.26
CA LEU A 54 14.08 4.36 -30.19
C LEU A 54 14.68 5.42 -31.12
N ASP A 55 14.60 5.19 -32.42
CA ASP A 55 14.95 6.25 -33.36
C ASP A 55 13.98 7.42 -33.23
N MET A 56 14.51 8.62 -33.36
CA MET A 56 13.71 9.83 -33.31
C MET A 56 13.01 10.13 -34.65
N ASN A 57 13.64 9.79 -35.77
CA ASN A 57 13.18 10.14 -37.07
C ASN A 57 12.96 8.89 -37.93
N PHE A 58 11.74 8.48 -38.17
CA PHE A 58 11.38 7.43 -39.07
C PHE A 58 11.19 7.97 -40.53
N SER A 59 11.25 7.10 -41.52
CA SER A 59 11.27 7.48 -42.96
C SER A 59 10.05 8.26 -43.43
N ARG A 60 8.94 8.21 -42.73
CA ARG A 60 7.73 8.98 -43.02
C ARG A 60 7.82 10.44 -42.58
N ASP A 61 8.70 10.74 -41.60
CA ASP A 61 8.89 12.09 -41.02
C ASP A 61 10.36 12.35 -40.67
N ALA A 62 11.21 12.45 -41.68
CA ALA A 62 12.65 12.65 -41.51
C ALA A 62 13.05 13.99 -40.89
N ILE A 63 12.11 14.93 -40.71
CA ILE A 63 12.41 16.31 -40.30
C ILE A 63 11.80 16.70 -38.94
N SER A 64 10.55 16.30 -38.63
CA SER A 64 9.87 16.79 -37.41
C SER A 64 10.12 15.93 -36.17
N GLY A 65 10.39 14.65 -36.30
CA GLY A 65 10.54 13.69 -35.22
C GLY A 65 9.22 13.34 -34.52
N GLN A 66 8.09 13.68 -35.08
CA GLN A 66 6.78 13.53 -34.44
C GLN A 66 6.43 12.05 -34.20
N GLU A 67 6.77 11.14 -35.10
CA GLU A 67 6.53 9.69 -34.97
C GLU A 67 7.30 9.13 -33.74
N GLY A 68 8.54 9.58 -33.49
CA GLY A 68 9.30 9.21 -32.31
C GLY A 68 8.62 9.66 -31.00
N PHE A 69 8.07 10.90 -30.96
CA PHE A 69 7.35 11.40 -29.80
C PHE A 69 6.02 10.66 -29.57
N GLU A 70 5.27 10.35 -30.63
CA GLU A 70 4.03 9.57 -30.54
C GLU A 70 4.31 8.15 -30.00
N SER A 71 5.41 7.54 -30.47
CA SER A 71 5.87 6.25 -29.99
C SER A 71 6.27 6.28 -28.52
N LEU A 72 6.96 7.33 -28.07
CA LEU A 72 7.29 7.55 -26.65
C LEU A 72 6.02 7.64 -25.80
N GLU A 73 5.03 8.43 -26.25
CA GLU A 73 3.77 8.57 -25.53
C GLU A 73 3.02 7.23 -25.42
N GLN A 74 3.00 6.42 -26.49
CA GLN A 74 2.42 5.08 -26.45
C GLN A 74 3.15 4.17 -25.46
N ILE A 75 4.48 4.15 -25.49
CA ILE A 75 5.30 3.35 -24.56
C ILE A 75 4.98 3.73 -23.11
N LEU A 76 4.97 5.04 -22.80
CA LEU A 76 4.73 5.53 -21.44
C LEU A 76 3.28 5.35 -20.97
N LYS A 77 2.31 5.20 -21.90
CA LYS A 77 0.93 4.79 -21.55
C LYS A 77 0.87 3.32 -21.15
N ILE A 78 1.67 2.45 -21.76
CA ILE A 78 1.71 1.01 -21.47
C ILE A 78 2.52 0.76 -20.18
N ASP A 79 3.74 1.33 -20.10
CA ASP A 79 4.61 1.28 -18.93
C ASP A 79 5.13 2.68 -18.58
N PRO A 80 4.53 3.39 -17.61
CA PRO A 80 4.99 4.72 -17.20
C PRO A 80 6.43 4.75 -16.65
N GLN A 81 7.01 3.57 -16.38
CA GLN A 81 8.37 3.44 -15.87
C GLN A 81 9.37 2.90 -16.90
N ALA A 82 8.95 2.75 -18.16
CA ALA A 82 9.80 2.31 -19.23
C ALA A 82 11.06 3.17 -19.36
N ILE A 83 12.19 2.54 -19.65
CA ILE A 83 13.45 3.22 -19.95
C ILE A 83 13.54 3.38 -21.46
N VAL A 84 13.26 4.59 -21.91
CA VAL A 84 13.33 4.93 -23.35
C VAL A 84 14.51 5.85 -23.59
N ILE A 85 15.40 5.43 -24.49
CA ILE A 85 16.59 6.17 -24.88
C ILE A 85 16.47 6.47 -26.39
N PHE A 86 16.42 7.74 -26.73
CA PHE A 86 16.35 8.15 -28.12
C PHE A 86 17.70 8.04 -28.83
N MET A 87 17.66 7.64 -30.11
CA MET A 87 18.80 7.77 -31.02
C MET A 87 18.54 8.97 -31.94
N THR A 88 19.45 9.94 -31.95
CA THR A 88 19.29 11.22 -32.66
C THR A 88 20.44 11.50 -33.60
N ALA A 89 20.22 12.26 -34.68
CA ALA A 89 21.29 12.79 -35.49
C ALA A 89 22.10 13.87 -34.75
N TYR A 90 23.39 14.00 -35.04
CA TYR A 90 24.41 14.77 -34.30
C TYR A 90 24.12 16.28 -34.08
N ALA A 91 23.11 16.85 -34.74
CA ALA A 91 22.84 18.30 -34.74
C ALA A 91 21.57 18.71 -33.99
N ASP A 92 20.87 17.81 -33.28
CA ASP A 92 19.48 18.05 -32.85
C ASP A 92 19.32 18.13 -31.32
N THR A 93 20.15 18.99 -30.69
CA THR A 93 20.11 19.20 -29.21
C THR A 93 18.75 19.70 -28.73
N ASP A 94 18.04 20.51 -29.51
CA ASP A 94 16.71 21.03 -29.11
C ASP A 94 15.66 19.91 -29.07
N LYS A 95 15.70 18.95 -29.99
CA LYS A 95 14.83 17.78 -29.96
C LYS A 95 15.17 16.84 -28.81
N ALA A 96 16.46 16.65 -28.50
CA ALA A 96 16.90 15.87 -27.35
C ALA A 96 16.36 16.43 -26.03
N VAL A 97 16.42 17.74 -25.83
CA VAL A 97 15.85 18.41 -24.65
C VAL A 97 14.33 18.25 -24.59
N ARG A 98 13.64 18.36 -25.73
CA ARG A 98 12.19 18.10 -25.80
C ARG A 98 11.83 16.66 -25.45
N ALA A 99 12.63 15.69 -25.91
CA ALA A 99 12.44 14.27 -25.62
C ALA A 99 12.53 13.98 -24.11
N ILE A 100 13.52 14.53 -23.42
CA ILE A 100 13.65 14.41 -21.94
C ILE A 100 12.44 15.05 -21.24
N LYS A 101 11.98 16.23 -21.69
CA LYS A 101 10.77 16.88 -21.13
C LYS A 101 9.49 16.05 -21.39
N ALA A 102 9.45 15.29 -22.48
CA ALA A 102 8.33 14.41 -22.82
C ALA A 102 8.37 13.07 -22.06
N GLY A 103 9.42 12.78 -21.30
CA GLY A 103 9.54 11.59 -20.46
C GLY A 103 10.56 10.55 -20.92
N ALA A 104 11.31 10.80 -21.98
CA ALA A 104 12.46 9.94 -22.33
C ALA A 104 13.52 9.96 -21.24
N THR A 105 14.19 8.83 -21.03
CA THR A 105 15.22 8.70 -19.98
C THR A 105 16.52 9.37 -20.38
N ASP A 106 16.94 9.20 -21.64
CA ASP A 106 18.20 9.76 -22.18
C ASP A 106 18.16 9.80 -23.72
N PHE A 107 19.25 10.26 -24.33
CA PHE A 107 19.44 10.21 -25.77
C PHE A 107 20.88 9.88 -26.14
N ILE A 108 21.09 9.31 -27.35
CA ILE A 108 22.39 8.93 -27.91
C ILE A 108 22.51 9.49 -29.32
N PRO A 109 23.55 10.28 -29.63
CA PRO A 109 23.78 10.78 -30.98
C PRO A 109 24.25 9.68 -31.92
N LYS A 110 23.78 9.70 -33.17
CA LYS A 110 24.30 8.92 -34.30
C LYS A 110 25.37 9.74 -35.07
N PRO A 111 26.57 9.19 -35.35
CA PRO A 111 27.10 7.89 -34.97
C PRO A 111 27.51 7.87 -33.48
N TRP A 112 27.32 6.74 -32.83
CA TRP A 112 27.63 6.58 -31.40
C TRP A 112 29.08 6.10 -31.18
N GLU A 113 29.62 6.51 -30.05
CA GLU A 113 30.83 5.92 -29.47
C GLU A 113 30.44 4.73 -28.59
N LYS A 114 31.14 3.60 -28.76
CA LYS A 114 30.81 2.34 -28.04
C LYS A 114 30.74 2.53 -26.52
N GLU A 115 31.76 3.20 -25.96
CA GLU A 115 31.87 3.43 -24.52
C GLU A 115 30.71 4.26 -23.98
N LYS A 116 30.31 5.30 -24.73
CA LYS A 116 29.20 6.19 -24.38
C LYS A 116 27.87 5.48 -24.47
N LEU A 117 27.65 4.70 -25.51
CA LEU A 117 26.43 3.87 -25.67
C LEU A 117 26.27 2.90 -24.48
N LEU A 118 27.34 2.14 -24.15
CA LEU A 118 27.31 1.18 -23.05
C LEU A 118 27.13 1.87 -21.68
N ALA A 119 27.73 3.04 -21.48
CA ALA A 119 27.54 3.82 -20.24
C ALA A 119 26.09 4.29 -20.07
N THR A 120 25.47 4.81 -21.12
CA THR A 120 24.05 5.26 -21.12
C THR A 120 23.12 4.07 -20.86
N LEU A 121 23.33 2.92 -21.54
CA LEU A 121 22.54 1.72 -21.29
C LEU A 121 22.70 1.18 -19.88
N SER A 122 23.92 1.17 -19.35
CA SER A 122 24.17 0.76 -17.96
C SER A 122 23.47 1.67 -16.96
N SER A 123 23.46 2.97 -17.18
CA SER A 123 22.73 3.95 -16.36
C SER A 123 21.22 3.72 -16.41
N GLY A 124 20.68 3.50 -17.62
CA GLY A 124 19.28 3.16 -17.84
C GLY A 124 18.88 1.86 -17.13
N MET A 125 19.73 0.83 -17.19
CA MET A 125 19.48 -0.44 -16.51
C MET A 125 19.46 -0.29 -14.98
N LYS A 126 20.38 0.45 -14.41
CA LYS A 126 20.39 0.76 -12.96
C LYS A 126 19.11 1.51 -12.53
N LEU A 127 18.66 2.45 -13.35
CA LEU A 127 17.43 3.16 -13.09
C LEU A 127 16.21 2.21 -13.16
N ARG A 128 16.15 1.30 -14.15
CA ARG A 128 15.10 0.27 -14.26
C ARG A 128 15.08 -0.64 -13.03
N GLN A 129 16.23 -1.14 -12.60
CA GLN A 129 16.36 -1.97 -11.42
C GLN A 129 15.91 -1.24 -10.15
N SER A 130 16.35 0.00 -9.96
CA SER A 130 15.95 0.82 -8.80
C SER A 130 14.44 1.07 -8.78
N ARG A 131 13.81 1.39 -9.92
CA ARG A 131 12.36 1.54 -10.03
C ARG A 131 11.62 0.24 -9.72
N HIS A 132 12.13 -0.89 -10.22
CA HIS A 132 11.56 -2.21 -9.94
C HIS A 132 11.66 -2.59 -8.46
N GLU A 133 12.80 -2.35 -7.84
CA GLU A 133 13.01 -2.59 -6.39
C GLU A 133 12.06 -1.73 -5.54
N VAL A 134 11.91 -0.45 -5.87
CA VAL A 134 10.95 0.44 -5.19
C VAL A 134 9.51 -0.06 -5.35
N ASN A 135 9.14 -0.56 -6.52
CA ASN A 135 7.79 -1.12 -6.74
C ASN A 135 7.59 -2.43 -5.97
N MET A 136 8.56 -3.34 -6.01
CA MET A 136 8.52 -4.57 -5.21
C MET A 136 8.41 -4.28 -3.71
N LEU A 137 9.16 -3.28 -3.22
CA LEU A 137 9.05 -2.85 -1.82
C LEU A 137 7.69 -2.23 -1.53
N LYS A 138 7.12 -1.43 -2.45
CA LYS A 138 5.76 -0.89 -2.31
C LYS A 138 4.72 -2.02 -2.28
N GLU A 139 4.79 -2.98 -3.20
CA GLU A 139 3.89 -4.15 -3.23
C GLU A 139 4.04 -4.99 -1.95
N GLN A 140 5.26 -5.20 -1.45
CA GLN A 140 5.49 -5.86 -0.16
C GLN A 140 4.89 -5.07 1.01
N VAL A 141 5.03 -3.76 1.02
CA VAL A 141 4.40 -2.88 2.02
C VAL A 141 2.88 -2.92 1.88
N GLU A 142 2.34 -2.94 0.67
CA GLU A 142 0.90 -3.10 0.41
C GLU A 142 0.37 -4.44 0.91
N VAL A 143 1.06 -5.53 0.63
CA VAL A 143 0.71 -6.87 1.14
C VAL A 143 0.83 -6.93 2.67
N LEU A 144 1.91 -6.39 3.24
CA LEU A 144 2.12 -6.35 4.70
C LEU A 144 1.17 -5.37 5.41
N SER A 145 0.72 -4.31 4.72
CA SER A 145 -0.30 -3.38 5.23
C SER A 145 -1.74 -3.87 5.01
N GLY A 146 -1.92 -5.04 4.38
CA GLY A 146 -3.24 -5.63 4.13
C GLY A 146 -4.09 -4.84 3.11
N GLN A 147 -3.47 -4.12 2.17
CA GLN A 147 -4.19 -3.29 1.19
C GLN A 147 -4.82 -4.06 0.03
N GLY A 148 -4.52 -5.33 -0.16
CA GLY A 148 -4.81 -6.07 -1.39
C GLY A 148 -5.75 -7.28 -1.29
N GLY A 149 -6.60 -7.43 -0.27
CA GLY A 149 -7.47 -8.60 -0.16
C GLY A 149 -8.96 -8.27 -0.16
N PRO A 150 -9.83 -9.23 -0.52
CA PRO A 150 -11.28 -9.14 -0.34
C PRO A 150 -11.69 -9.01 1.15
N GLU A 151 -10.72 -9.01 2.06
CA GLU A 151 -10.87 -8.80 3.51
C GLU A 151 -11.30 -7.37 3.88
N ASN A 152 -11.31 -6.46 2.93
CA ASN A 152 -11.53 -5.03 3.14
C ASN A 152 -12.91 -4.53 2.67
N GLU A 153 -13.82 -5.44 2.36
CA GLU A 153 -15.21 -5.08 2.05
C GLU A 153 -15.93 -4.73 3.35
N ILE A 154 -16.37 -3.48 3.46
CA ILE A 154 -17.09 -2.99 4.63
C ILE A 154 -18.57 -3.23 4.39
N ILE A 155 -19.15 -4.10 5.23
CA ILE A 155 -20.55 -4.48 5.15
C ILE A 155 -21.28 -3.86 6.33
N GLY A 156 -22.33 -3.11 6.04
CA GLY A 156 -23.20 -2.50 7.03
C GLY A 156 -24.25 -1.62 6.36
N GLU A 157 -25.51 -1.97 6.55
CA GLU A 157 -26.69 -1.23 6.03
C GLU A 157 -27.54 -0.67 7.16
N SER A 158 -27.26 -1.04 8.42
CA SER A 158 -27.97 -0.53 9.59
C SER A 158 -27.81 0.99 9.72
N GLU A 159 -28.83 1.67 10.25
CA GLU A 159 -28.83 3.11 10.46
C GLU A 159 -27.61 3.56 11.27
N ALA A 160 -27.26 2.82 12.32
CA ALA A 160 -26.09 3.09 13.15
C ALA A 160 -24.77 3.04 12.36
N MET A 161 -24.61 2.11 11.39
CA MET A 161 -23.42 2.06 10.52
C MET A 161 -23.46 3.14 9.45
N GLN A 162 -24.63 3.52 8.94
CA GLN A 162 -24.76 4.63 7.99
C GLN A 162 -24.34 5.97 8.59
N GLU A 163 -24.61 6.21 9.87
CA GLU A 163 -24.10 7.38 10.59
C GLU A 163 -22.56 7.39 10.65
N VAL A 164 -21.94 6.23 10.92
CA VAL A 164 -20.47 6.08 10.90
C VAL A 164 -19.94 6.41 9.50
N PHE A 165 -20.53 5.84 8.43
CA PHE A 165 -20.10 6.11 7.06
C PHE A 165 -20.30 7.56 6.63
N SER A 166 -21.39 8.19 7.04
CA SER A 166 -21.64 9.62 6.82
C SER A 166 -20.55 10.48 7.46
N THR A 167 -20.14 10.13 8.68
CA THR A 167 -19.05 10.82 9.37
C THR A 167 -17.72 10.63 8.65
N ILE A 168 -17.39 9.41 8.21
CA ILE A 168 -16.18 9.12 7.45
C ILE A 168 -16.13 9.93 6.16
N ASN A 169 -17.24 10.01 5.43
CA ASN A 169 -17.33 10.80 4.19
C ASN A 169 -17.06 12.30 4.43
N LYS A 170 -17.53 12.87 5.53
CA LYS A 170 -17.24 14.27 5.90
C LYS A 170 -15.77 14.50 6.24
N LEU A 171 -15.04 13.45 6.61
CA LEU A 171 -13.62 13.50 6.98
C LEU A 171 -12.67 13.20 5.82
N SER A 172 -13.20 12.84 4.65
CA SER A 172 -12.43 12.40 3.49
C SER A 172 -11.42 13.44 2.99
N GLU A 173 -11.70 14.73 3.15
CA GLU A 173 -10.81 15.82 2.70
C GLU A 173 -9.95 16.40 3.83
N THR A 174 -9.95 15.78 5.01
CA THR A 174 -9.27 16.32 6.19
C THR A 174 -8.08 15.48 6.63
N ASP A 175 -7.10 16.15 7.23
CA ASP A 175 -5.93 15.54 7.89
C ASP A 175 -6.10 15.47 9.42
N ALA A 176 -7.34 15.60 9.92
CA ALA A 176 -7.64 15.57 11.34
C ALA A 176 -7.26 14.23 11.97
N ASN A 177 -6.77 14.28 13.23
CA ASN A 177 -6.60 13.09 14.04
C ASN A 177 -7.96 12.51 14.43
N ILE A 178 -8.08 11.19 14.45
CA ILE A 178 -9.33 10.49 14.69
C ILE A 178 -9.14 9.49 15.82
N LEU A 179 -10.07 9.49 16.76
CA LEU A 179 -10.19 8.47 17.78
C LEU A 179 -11.39 7.57 17.49
N ILE A 180 -11.14 6.28 17.31
CA ILE A 180 -12.17 5.26 17.06
C ILE A 180 -12.44 4.51 18.37
N LEU A 181 -13.67 4.58 18.85
CA LEU A 181 -14.14 3.87 20.02
C LEU A 181 -15.06 2.73 19.67
N GLY A 182 -14.95 1.61 20.34
CA GLY A 182 -15.85 0.47 20.14
C GLY A 182 -15.33 -0.79 20.78
N GLU A 183 -16.22 -1.71 21.07
CA GLU A 183 -15.91 -3.00 21.67
C GLU A 183 -14.90 -3.81 20.83
N ASN A 184 -14.30 -4.82 21.47
CA ASN A 184 -13.40 -5.73 20.77
C ASN A 184 -14.14 -6.48 19.67
N GLY A 185 -13.51 -6.58 18.49
CA GLY A 185 -14.06 -7.30 17.35
C GLY A 185 -15.12 -6.56 16.55
N THR A 186 -15.38 -5.27 16.80
CA THR A 186 -16.34 -4.45 16.05
C THR A 186 -15.85 -4.03 14.67
N GLY A 187 -14.55 -4.17 14.37
CA GLY A 187 -13.93 -3.80 13.07
C GLY A 187 -13.29 -2.41 13.08
N LYS A 188 -12.71 -1.96 14.22
CA LYS A 188 -11.99 -0.68 14.33
C LYS A 188 -10.87 -0.53 13.30
N ASP A 189 -10.13 -1.59 13.04
CA ASP A 189 -9.07 -1.65 12.02
C ASP A 189 -9.60 -1.48 10.59
N VAL A 190 -10.76 -2.07 10.28
CA VAL A 190 -11.42 -1.93 8.97
C VAL A 190 -11.86 -0.48 8.75
N ILE A 191 -12.42 0.16 9.78
CA ILE A 191 -12.80 1.59 9.72
C ILE A 191 -11.57 2.48 9.61
N ALA A 192 -10.47 2.19 10.31
CA ALA A 192 -9.22 2.95 10.18
C ALA A 192 -8.66 2.88 8.74
N ARG A 193 -8.71 1.71 8.11
CA ARG A 193 -8.33 1.53 6.70
C ARG A 193 -9.27 2.28 5.74
N LEU A 194 -10.59 2.31 6.00
CA LEU A 194 -11.52 3.10 5.21
C LEU A 194 -11.20 4.60 5.30
N LEU A 195 -10.98 5.12 6.50
CA LEU A 195 -10.57 6.50 6.73
C LEU A 195 -9.28 6.87 5.99
N TYR A 196 -8.31 5.96 5.95
CA TYR A 196 -7.09 6.14 5.16
C TYR A 196 -7.40 6.16 3.66
N ARG A 197 -8.20 5.20 3.14
CA ARG A 197 -8.56 5.13 1.71
C ARG A 197 -9.30 6.36 1.21
N CYS A 198 -10.16 6.93 2.05
CA CYS A 198 -10.91 8.15 1.74
C CYS A 198 -10.13 9.43 2.00
N SER A 199 -8.85 9.39 2.38
CA SER A 199 -8.08 10.57 2.79
C SER A 199 -7.18 11.10 1.68
N PRO A 200 -6.72 12.39 1.79
CA PRO A 200 -5.72 12.95 0.89
C PRO A 200 -4.36 12.24 0.96
N ARG A 201 -4.13 11.43 2.00
CA ARG A 201 -2.92 10.62 2.18
C ARG A 201 -3.03 9.21 1.60
N TYR A 202 -4.10 8.90 0.86
CA TYR A 202 -4.20 7.61 0.16
C TYR A 202 -3.01 7.42 -0.81
N GLY A 203 -2.45 6.23 -0.83
CA GLY A 203 -1.22 5.92 -1.59
C GLY A 203 0.09 6.33 -0.90
N LYS A 204 0.03 6.96 0.29
CA LYS A 204 1.17 7.20 1.17
C LYS A 204 1.30 6.06 2.20
N PRO A 205 2.39 5.97 2.98
CA PRO A 205 2.51 4.90 3.98
C PRO A 205 1.31 4.85 4.95
N PHE A 206 0.78 3.64 5.17
CA PHE A 206 -0.19 3.34 6.23
C PHE A 206 0.44 2.35 7.18
N VAL A 207 0.89 2.83 8.33
CA VAL A 207 1.61 2.01 9.33
C VAL A 207 0.70 1.69 10.48
N THR A 208 0.55 0.42 10.79
CA THR A 208 -0.29 -0.07 11.90
C THR A 208 0.59 -0.53 13.07
N ILE A 209 0.18 -0.18 14.28
CA ILE A 209 0.76 -0.68 15.53
C ILE A 209 -0.39 -1.10 16.45
N ASP A 210 -0.41 -2.38 16.82
CA ASP A 210 -1.23 -2.89 17.89
C ASP A 210 -0.45 -2.77 19.21
N LEU A 211 -0.80 -1.77 20.01
CA LEU A 211 -0.15 -1.47 21.28
C LEU A 211 -0.44 -2.52 22.36
N GLY A 212 -1.51 -3.30 22.21
CA GLY A 212 -1.82 -4.43 23.09
C GLY A 212 -0.91 -5.64 22.88
N SER A 213 -0.32 -5.79 21.68
CA SER A 213 0.55 -6.92 21.36
C SER A 213 2.04 -6.69 21.66
N ILE A 214 2.45 -5.44 21.89
CA ILE A 214 3.86 -5.07 22.12
C ILE A 214 4.17 -5.05 23.62
N PRO A 215 5.19 -5.78 24.09
CA PRO A 215 5.68 -5.66 25.46
C PRO A 215 6.07 -4.21 25.80
N GLU A 216 5.71 -3.73 26.96
CA GLU A 216 5.90 -2.32 27.37
C GLU A 216 7.35 -1.84 27.16
N GLN A 217 8.34 -2.69 27.45
CA GLN A 217 9.77 -2.37 27.30
C GLN A 217 10.19 -2.11 25.85
N LEU A 218 9.41 -2.58 24.86
CA LEU A 218 9.69 -2.43 23.45
C LEU A 218 8.91 -1.28 22.79
N PHE A 219 7.92 -0.69 23.45
CA PHE A 219 7.12 0.40 22.88
C PHE A 219 7.97 1.53 22.33
N GLU A 220 8.92 2.01 23.15
CA GLU A 220 9.76 3.13 22.79
C GLU A 220 10.60 2.81 21.54
N SER A 221 11.22 1.64 21.51
CA SER A 221 12.06 1.19 20.40
C SER A 221 11.24 0.94 19.13
N GLU A 222 10.03 0.43 19.22
CA GLU A 222 9.17 0.21 18.05
C GLU A 222 8.56 1.53 17.54
N LEU A 223 8.10 2.43 18.43
CA LEU A 223 7.50 3.70 18.00
C LEU A 223 8.53 4.69 17.45
N PHE A 224 9.63 4.90 18.18
CA PHE A 224 10.59 5.97 17.91
C PHE A 224 11.88 5.49 17.25
N GLY A 225 12.15 4.17 17.28
CA GLY A 225 13.38 3.59 16.73
C GLY A 225 14.56 3.72 17.70
N TYR A 226 15.71 3.22 17.25
CA TYR A 226 16.93 3.23 18.04
C TYR A 226 18.19 3.33 17.17
N GLU A 227 19.24 3.91 17.74
CA GLU A 227 20.57 3.93 17.15
C GLU A 227 21.38 2.69 17.55
N LYS A 228 22.43 2.42 16.75
CA LYS A 228 23.36 1.35 17.08
C LYS A 228 23.97 1.58 18.47
N GLY A 229 23.90 0.56 19.33
CA GLY A 229 24.44 0.62 20.70
C GLY A 229 23.48 1.22 21.75
N ALA A 230 22.23 1.54 21.40
CA ALA A 230 21.24 2.05 22.33
C ALA A 230 20.91 1.06 23.48
N PHE A 231 21.06 -0.23 23.24
CA PHE A 231 20.94 -1.33 24.21
C PHE A 231 21.80 -2.52 23.74
N THR A 232 21.96 -3.55 24.59
CA THR A 232 22.94 -4.64 24.43
C THR A 232 22.86 -5.33 23.06
N ASP A 233 21.66 -5.49 22.49
CA ASP A 233 21.43 -6.15 21.20
C ASP A 233 21.23 -5.20 20.02
N ALA A 234 21.36 -3.90 20.19
CA ALA A 234 21.23 -2.90 19.12
C ALA A 234 22.43 -2.89 18.18
N ARG A 235 22.61 -3.95 17.39
CA ARG A 235 23.73 -4.12 16.46
C ARG A 235 23.69 -3.17 15.25
N LYS A 236 22.48 -2.74 14.84
CA LYS A 236 22.23 -1.79 13.75
C LYS A 236 21.18 -0.78 14.22
N ALA A 237 21.22 0.42 13.64
CA ALA A 237 20.13 1.39 13.84
C ALA A 237 18.85 0.88 13.17
N LYS A 238 17.69 1.19 13.78
CA LYS A 238 16.36 0.86 13.24
C LYS A 238 15.46 2.09 13.32
N ALA A 239 14.86 2.47 12.19
CA ALA A 239 13.84 3.51 12.15
C ALA A 239 12.59 3.08 12.92
N GLY A 240 11.98 4.00 13.67
CA GLY A 240 10.72 3.76 14.37
C GLY A 240 9.50 3.85 13.45
N ARG A 241 8.38 3.33 13.92
CA ARG A 241 7.12 3.35 13.15
C ARG A 241 6.64 4.76 12.83
N MET A 242 6.85 5.74 13.71
CA MET A 242 6.51 7.14 13.42
C MET A 242 7.35 7.74 12.30
N GLU A 243 8.64 7.39 12.24
CA GLU A 243 9.52 7.80 11.15
C GLU A 243 9.10 7.16 9.82
N VAL A 244 8.81 5.85 9.83
CA VAL A 244 8.34 5.10 8.64
C VAL A 244 6.98 5.61 8.14
N ALA A 245 6.11 6.09 9.04
CA ALA A 245 4.81 6.64 8.71
C ALA A 245 4.86 8.08 8.17
N THR A 246 6.04 8.72 8.13
CA THR A 246 6.17 10.12 7.73
C THR A 246 5.66 10.37 6.30
N GLY A 247 4.86 11.41 6.14
CA GLY A 247 4.12 11.74 4.91
C GLY A 247 2.81 10.96 4.76
N GLY A 248 2.53 9.99 5.63
CA GLY A 248 1.38 9.09 5.57
C GLY A 248 0.52 9.09 6.83
N THR A 249 -0.01 7.92 7.19
CA THR A 249 -0.93 7.71 8.33
C THR A 249 -0.37 6.65 9.27
N LEU A 250 -0.42 6.92 10.57
CA LEU A 250 -0.12 5.96 11.63
C LEU A 250 -1.41 5.57 12.33
N PHE A 251 -1.71 4.28 12.31
CA PHE A 251 -2.83 3.70 13.06
C PHE A 251 -2.31 3.06 14.34
N LEU A 252 -2.74 3.59 15.49
CA LEU A 252 -2.42 3.11 16.83
C LEU A 252 -3.65 2.38 17.39
N ASP A 253 -3.62 1.05 17.35
CA ASP A 253 -4.69 0.24 17.96
C ASP A 253 -4.42 0.03 19.45
N GLU A 254 -5.49 -0.03 20.23
CA GLU A 254 -5.49 -0.20 21.69
C GLU A 254 -4.65 0.87 22.40
N ILE A 255 -4.87 2.17 22.05
CA ILE A 255 -4.15 3.32 22.64
C ILE A 255 -4.27 3.41 24.16
N GLY A 256 -5.35 2.88 24.74
CA GLY A 256 -5.55 2.82 26.18
C GLY A 256 -4.50 1.99 26.94
N ASN A 257 -3.78 1.11 26.24
CA ASN A 257 -2.74 0.27 26.85
C ASN A 257 -1.39 0.98 27.06
N LEU A 258 -1.25 2.23 26.62
CA LEU A 258 -0.01 2.99 26.85
C LEU A 258 0.16 3.36 28.31
N SER A 259 1.35 3.11 28.84
CA SER A 259 1.73 3.61 30.16
C SER A 259 1.90 5.15 30.17
N LEU A 260 1.70 5.80 31.31
CA LEU A 260 1.79 7.26 31.45
C LEU A 260 3.12 7.85 30.94
N PRO A 261 4.30 7.23 31.15
CA PRO A 261 5.55 7.70 30.57
C PRO A 261 5.51 7.71 29.05
N MET A 262 4.93 6.66 28.42
CA MET A 262 4.82 6.56 26.97
C MET A 262 3.80 7.52 26.38
N GLN A 263 2.71 7.78 27.10
CA GLN A 263 1.75 8.81 26.73
C GLN A 263 2.42 10.20 26.67
N SER A 264 3.28 10.54 27.64
CA SER A 264 4.05 11.80 27.63
C SER A 264 5.00 11.91 26.43
N LYS A 265 5.69 10.81 26.07
CA LYS A 265 6.58 10.79 24.89
C LYS A 265 5.81 10.94 23.59
N LEU A 266 4.68 10.23 23.48
CA LEU A 266 3.79 10.33 22.31
C LEU A 266 3.24 11.74 22.14
N LEU A 267 2.76 12.36 23.23
CA LEU A 267 2.30 13.75 23.22
C LEU A 267 3.39 14.70 22.71
N THR A 268 4.60 14.58 23.25
CA THR A 268 5.74 15.41 22.84
C THR A 268 6.05 15.25 21.33
N ALA A 269 6.00 14.01 20.82
CA ALA A 269 6.23 13.72 19.41
C ALA A 269 5.16 14.37 18.51
N ILE A 270 3.89 14.29 18.91
CA ILE A 270 2.76 14.87 18.16
C ILE A 270 2.81 16.40 18.16
N GLU A 271 3.12 17.02 19.32
CA GLU A 271 3.15 18.47 19.47
C GLU A 271 4.31 19.11 18.72
N LYS A 272 5.52 18.55 18.90
CA LYS A 272 6.73 19.09 18.28
C LYS A 272 6.90 18.65 16.82
N ARG A 273 6.12 17.70 16.35
CA ARG A 273 6.28 17.03 15.05
C ARG A 273 7.71 16.52 14.83
N GLN A 274 8.31 16.01 15.88
CA GLN A 274 9.68 15.49 15.89
C GLN A 274 9.79 14.32 16.87
N ILE A 275 10.66 13.39 16.54
CA ILE A 275 11.04 12.28 17.43
C ILE A 275 12.54 12.25 17.60
N SER A 276 13.00 11.57 18.66
CA SER A 276 14.40 11.19 18.82
C SER A 276 14.49 9.69 18.99
N ARG A 277 15.41 9.04 18.26
CA ARG A 277 15.66 7.61 18.41
C ARG A 277 16.30 7.33 19.77
N LEU A 278 16.04 6.15 20.35
CA LEU A 278 16.73 5.72 21.56
C LEU A 278 18.24 5.74 21.34
N GLY A 279 18.97 6.28 22.29
CA GLY A 279 20.42 6.45 22.20
C GLY A 279 20.89 7.60 21.33
N SER A 280 19.97 8.46 20.81
CA SER A 280 20.30 9.64 20.02
C SER A 280 19.73 10.92 20.64
N THR A 281 20.48 12.02 20.47
CA THR A 281 20.01 13.38 20.77
C THR A 281 19.53 14.13 19.52
N GLN A 282 19.65 13.52 18.34
CA GLN A 282 19.19 14.12 17.10
C GLN A 282 17.67 14.03 17.00
N SER A 283 17.04 15.15 16.66
CA SER A 283 15.61 15.22 16.33
C SER A 283 15.38 14.90 14.88
N VAL A 284 14.44 14.01 14.61
CA VAL A 284 13.99 13.64 13.27
C VAL A 284 12.58 14.24 13.09
N PRO A 285 12.37 15.12 12.09
CA PRO A 285 11.04 15.66 11.83
C PRO A 285 10.09 14.59 11.32
N ILE A 286 8.83 14.64 11.76
CA ILE A 286 7.77 13.73 11.32
C ILE A 286 6.54 14.53 10.87
N ASP A 287 5.87 14.05 9.84
CA ASP A 287 4.56 14.53 9.40
C ASP A 287 3.62 13.34 9.27
N VAL A 288 2.83 13.06 10.32
CA VAL A 288 2.00 11.87 10.40
C VAL A 288 0.58 12.25 10.77
N ARG A 289 -0.40 11.79 9.99
CA ARG A 289 -1.80 11.76 10.40
C ARG A 289 -2.02 10.62 11.37
N LEU A 290 -2.68 10.86 12.52
CA LEU A 290 -2.96 9.83 13.51
C LEU A 290 -4.41 9.35 13.41
N ILE A 291 -4.57 8.03 13.42
CA ILE A 291 -5.83 7.35 13.70
C ILE A 291 -5.55 6.48 14.93
N CYS A 292 -6.28 6.69 16.01
CA CYS A 292 -6.17 5.92 17.23
C CYS A 292 -7.43 5.09 17.45
N ALA A 293 -7.30 3.90 18.03
CA ALA A 293 -8.46 3.08 18.39
C ALA A 293 -8.31 2.50 19.79
N THR A 294 -9.43 2.29 20.48
CA THR A 294 -9.47 1.58 21.76
C THR A 294 -10.86 1.02 22.05
N ASN A 295 -10.90 -0.03 22.88
CA ASN A 295 -12.12 -0.55 23.49
C ASN A 295 -12.31 -0.04 24.92
N ALA A 296 -11.30 0.61 25.50
CA ALA A 296 -11.36 1.13 26.86
C ALA A 296 -12.21 2.42 26.96
N ASP A 297 -12.83 2.64 28.08
CA ASP A 297 -13.42 3.93 28.41
C ASP A 297 -12.30 4.93 28.76
N ILE A 298 -11.80 5.58 27.72
CA ILE A 298 -10.70 6.56 27.83
C ILE A 298 -11.04 7.71 28.78
N ARG A 299 -12.33 8.09 28.90
CA ARG A 299 -12.75 9.19 29.77
C ARG A 299 -12.67 8.76 31.23
N ALA A 300 -13.18 7.57 31.55
CA ALA A 300 -13.00 6.99 32.89
C ALA A 300 -11.51 6.85 33.23
N MET A 301 -10.66 6.41 32.29
CA MET A 301 -9.22 6.33 32.52
C MET A 301 -8.57 7.69 32.79
N VAL A 302 -9.05 8.78 32.20
CA VAL A 302 -8.59 10.15 32.53
C VAL A 302 -8.99 10.53 33.94
N ASP A 303 -10.22 10.27 34.35
CA ASP A 303 -10.71 10.57 35.68
C ASP A 303 -9.96 9.78 36.77
N GLU A 304 -9.55 8.56 36.45
CA GLU A 304 -8.72 7.70 37.31
C GLU A 304 -7.23 8.06 37.28
N GLY A 305 -6.80 8.98 36.44
CA GLY A 305 -5.39 9.35 36.26
C GLY A 305 -4.55 8.31 35.50
N ASN A 306 -5.16 7.33 34.85
CA ASN A 306 -4.52 6.28 34.04
C ASN A 306 -4.28 6.70 32.57
N PHE A 307 -4.94 7.77 32.12
CA PHE A 307 -4.72 8.37 30.81
C PHE A 307 -4.61 9.90 30.94
N ARG A 308 -3.68 10.50 30.18
CA ARG A 308 -3.46 11.95 30.23
C ARG A 308 -4.51 12.70 29.43
N GLN A 309 -5.12 13.69 30.05
CA GLN A 309 -6.12 14.54 29.41
C GLN A 309 -5.56 15.34 28.22
N ASP A 310 -4.31 15.83 28.36
CA ASP A 310 -3.65 16.59 27.28
C ASP A 310 -3.40 15.74 26.04
N LEU A 311 -3.00 14.48 26.19
CA LEU A 311 -2.88 13.54 25.08
C LEU A 311 -4.24 13.26 24.44
N LEU A 312 -5.29 13.04 25.26
CA LEU A 312 -6.65 12.80 24.74
C LEU A 312 -7.09 13.95 23.83
N TYR A 313 -6.95 15.21 24.26
CA TYR A 313 -7.30 16.36 23.43
C TYR A 313 -6.50 16.43 22.12
N ARG A 314 -5.29 15.93 22.10
CA ARG A 314 -4.43 15.97 20.90
C ARG A 314 -4.74 14.87 19.89
N ILE A 315 -5.15 13.69 20.34
CA ILE A 315 -5.50 12.57 19.46
C ILE A 315 -6.99 12.53 19.07
N ASN A 316 -7.86 13.16 19.88
CA ASN A 316 -9.31 13.17 19.70
C ASN A 316 -9.80 14.49 19.09
N THR A 317 -9.39 14.80 17.85
CA THR A 317 -9.98 15.93 17.12
C THR A 317 -11.39 15.56 16.67
N ILE A 318 -11.59 14.33 16.21
CA ILE A 318 -12.88 13.76 15.86
C ILE A 318 -12.98 12.36 16.47
N GLU A 319 -14.15 12.08 17.07
CA GLU A 319 -14.46 10.79 17.67
C GLU A 319 -15.47 10.02 16.82
N ILE A 320 -15.19 8.74 16.58
CA ILE A 320 -16.07 7.84 15.85
C ILE A 320 -16.39 6.66 16.76
N HIS A 321 -17.66 6.47 17.08
CA HIS A 321 -18.16 5.32 17.83
C HIS A 321 -18.64 4.23 16.88
N ILE A 322 -18.03 3.04 16.97
CA ILE A 322 -18.49 1.88 16.20
C ILE A 322 -19.49 1.11 17.07
N PRO A 323 -20.75 0.99 16.64
CA PRO A 323 -21.75 0.26 17.42
C PRO A 323 -21.38 -1.22 17.52
N PRO A 324 -21.68 -1.89 18.66
CA PRO A 324 -21.52 -3.33 18.78
C PRO A 324 -22.50 -4.06 17.84
N LEU A 325 -22.18 -5.30 17.47
CA LEU A 325 -22.92 -6.05 16.44
C LEU A 325 -24.40 -6.27 16.82
N ARG A 326 -24.72 -6.40 18.10
CA ARG A 326 -26.09 -6.50 18.62
C ARG A 326 -26.98 -5.26 18.34
N GLU A 327 -26.36 -4.11 18.08
CA GLU A 327 -27.04 -2.85 17.76
C GLU A 327 -27.14 -2.58 16.24
N ARG A 328 -26.58 -3.49 15.40
CA ARG A 328 -26.57 -3.35 13.95
C ARG A 328 -27.69 -4.12 13.24
N GLY A 329 -28.66 -4.64 13.97
CA GLY A 329 -29.85 -5.28 13.40
C GLY A 329 -29.54 -6.36 12.36
N ASN A 330 -29.96 -6.14 11.10
CA ASN A 330 -29.80 -7.12 10.03
C ASN A 330 -28.36 -7.26 9.50
N ASP A 331 -27.44 -6.38 9.87
CA ASP A 331 -26.02 -6.49 9.47
C ASP A 331 -25.42 -7.83 9.94
N VAL A 332 -25.92 -8.41 11.03
CA VAL A 332 -25.54 -9.76 11.48
C VAL A 332 -25.70 -10.79 10.36
N ILE A 333 -26.81 -10.72 9.62
CA ILE A 333 -27.11 -11.68 8.54
C ILE A 333 -26.27 -11.38 7.30
N LEU A 334 -26.14 -10.10 6.93
CA LEU A 334 -25.31 -9.68 5.79
C LEU A 334 -23.84 -10.12 5.99
N LEU A 335 -23.30 -9.88 7.18
CA LEU A 335 -21.94 -10.33 7.53
C LEU A 335 -21.84 -11.86 7.57
N ALA A 336 -22.84 -12.55 8.10
CA ALA A 336 -22.85 -14.02 8.13
C ALA A 336 -22.86 -14.62 6.72
N GLU A 337 -23.66 -14.09 5.80
CA GLU A 337 -23.72 -14.53 4.40
C GLU A 337 -22.42 -14.24 3.66
N PHE A 338 -21.82 -13.06 3.87
CA PHE A 338 -20.52 -12.71 3.34
C PHE A 338 -19.41 -13.68 3.81
N PHE A 339 -19.31 -13.94 5.11
CA PHE A 339 -18.34 -14.88 5.65
C PHE A 339 -18.58 -16.30 5.16
N LEU A 340 -19.85 -16.71 5.04
CA LEU A 340 -20.20 -18.01 4.52
C LEU A 340 -19.70 -18.19 3.09
N GLU A 341 -19.97 -17.24 2.19
CA GLU A 341 -19.50 -17.28 0.79
C GLU A 341 -17.97 -17.34 0.74
N ARG A 342 -17.31 -16.50 1.52
CA ARG A 342 -15.84 -16.44 1.61
C ARG A 342 -15.26 -17.77 2.05
N TYR A 343 -15.78 -18.36 3.13
CA TYR A 343 -15.26 -19.62 3.67
C TYR A 343 -15.67 -20.84 2.86
N ALA A 344 -16.86 -20.85 2.27
CA ALA A 344 -17.26 -21.91 1.33
C ALA A 344 -16.28 -21.98 0.14
N ARG A 345 -15.90 -20.81 -0.42
CA ARG A 345 -14.88 -20.72 -1.48
C ARG A 345 -13.49 -21.18 -0.98
N LYS A 346 -13.06 -20.70 0.20
CA LYS A 346 -11.74 -21.03 0.79
C LYS A 346 -11.59 -22.54 1.01
N TYR A 347 -12.62 -23.18 1.56
CA TYR A 347 -12.60 -24.61 1.91
C TYR A 347 -13.21 -25.52 0.84
N LYS A 348 -13.57 -24.95 -0.33
CA LYS A 348 -14.18 -25.69 -1.47
C LYS A 348 -15.41 -26.49 -1.04
N LYS A 349 -16.27 -25.92 -0.22
CA LYS A 349 -17.54 -26.49 0.23
C LYS A 349 -18.69 -25.96 -0.64
N GLU A 350 -19.62 -26.83 -1.00
CA GLU A 350 -20.85 -26.45 -1.74
C GLU A 350 -21.92 -25.98 -0.76
N MET A 351 -21.67 -24.82 -0.12
CA MET A 351 -22.62 -24.17 0.78
C MET A 351 -23.11 -22.87 0.18
N HIS A 352 -24.45 -22.71 0.13
CA HIS A 352 -25.07 -21.61 -0.61
C HIS A 352 -25.91 -20.65 0.25
N GLY A 353 -26.03 -20.91 1.56
CA GLY A 353 -26.81 -20.02 2.41
C GLY A 353 -27.09 -20.53 3.81
N LEU A 354 -27.97 -19.81 4.49
CA LEU A 354 -28.43 -20.08 5.85
C LEU A 354 -29.93 -20.40 5.82
N THR A 355 -30.37 -21.40 6.59
CA THR A 355 -31.83 -21.59 6.77
C THR A 355 -32.45 -20.44 7.55
N ARG A 356 -33.78 -20.28 7.44
CA ARG A 356 -34.51 -19.22 8.16
C ARG A 356 -34.34 -19.33 9.68
N GLU A 357 -34.35 -20.55 10.19
CA GLU A 357 -34.15 -20.86 11.61
C GLU A 357 -32.74 -20.51 12.06
N ALA A 358 -31.72 -20.76 11.20
CA ALA A 358 -30.32 -20.37 11.42
C ALA A 358 -30.20 -18.83 11.52
N LYS A 359 -30.79 -18.10 10.57
CA LYS A 359 -30.81 -16.62 10.60
C LYS A 359 -31.43 -16.09 11.89
N ASN A 360 -32.60 -16.65 12.30
CA ASN A 360 -33.26 -16.27 13.54
C ASN A 360 -32.37 -16.55 14.78
N LYS A 361 -31.60 -17.65 14.77
CA LYS A 361 -30.70 -17.98 15.87
C LYS A 361 -29.54 -16.97 15.96
N LEU A 362 -28.95 -16.58 14.82
CA LEU A 362 -27.89 -15.58 14.75
C LEU A 362 -28.36 -14.19 15.23
N LEU A 363 -29.58 -13.78 14.86
CA LEU A 363 -30.17 -12.49 15.25
C LEU A 363 -30.46 -12.39 16.75
N LYS A 364 -30.72 -13.52 17.42
CA LYS A 364 -31.05 -13.54 18.86
C LYS A 364 -29.83 -13.57 19.77
N TYR A 365 -28.64 -13.82 19.22
CA TYR A 365 -27.43 -13.92 20.03
C TYR A 365 -26.80 -12.54 20.21
N ASN A 366 -26.24 -12.26 21.38
CA ASN A 366 -25.73 -10.93 21.73
C ASN A 366 -24.35 -10.58 21.16
N TRP A 367 -23.62 -11.56 20.62
CA TRP A 367 -22.30 -11.37 19.98
C TRP A 367 -21.30 -10.60 20.87
N PRO A 368 -20.93 -11.11 22.07
CA PRO A 368 -19.98 -10.43 22.94
C PRO A 368 -18.60 -10.20 22.28
N GLY A 369 -18.18 -11.07 21.36
CA GLY A 369 -16.98 -10.90 20.54
C GLY A 369 -17.23 -10.24 19.19
N ASN A 370 -18.44 -9.67 18.99
CA ASN A 370 -18.82 -8.89 17.82
C ASN A 370 -18.57 -9.61 16.48
N VAL A 371 -18.09 -8.87 15.47
CA VAL A 371 -17.84 -9.39 14.12
C VAL A 371 -16.76 -10.49 14.12
N ARG A 372 -15.76 -10.38 15.01
CA ARG A 372 -14.69 -11.40 15.11
C ARG A 372 -15.26 -12.74 15.57
N GLU A 373 -16.18 -12.74 16.53
CA GLU A 373 -16.86 -13.95 16.99
C GLU A 373 -17.79 -14.51 15.91
N LEU A 374 -18.57 -13.66 15.25
CA LEU A 374 -19.42 -14.05 14.11
C LEU A 374 -18.59 -14.74 13.02
N GLN A 375 -17.48 -14.12 12.63
CA GLN A 375 -16.57 -14.63 11.62
C GLN A 375 -16.08 -16.05 11.97
N HIS A 376 -15.56 -16.26 13.19
CA HIS A 376 -15.09 -17.56 13.63
C HIS A 376 -16.23 -18.59 13.73
N THR A 377 -17.42 -18.14 14.14
CA THR A 377 -18.59 -19.03 14.25
C THR A 377 -19.04 -19.52 12.87
N ILE A 378 -19.06 -18.64 11.87
CA ILE A 378 -19.39 -19.02 10.48
C ILE A 378 -18.27 -19.89 9.89
N GLU A 379 -16.99 -19.55 10.07
CA GLU A 379 -15.88 -20.37 9.58
C GLU A 379 -15.97 -21.79 10.12
N ARG A 380 -16.18 -21.95 11.42
CA ARG A 380 -16.34 -23.27 12.05
C ARG A 380 -17.57 -24.01 11.54
N ALA A 381 -18.70 -23.32 11.36
CA ALA A 381 -19.91 -23.91 10.82
C ALA A 381 -19.71 -24.41 9.38
N VAL A 382 -18.96 -23.68 8.55
CA VAL A 382 -18.60 -24.11 7.18
C VAL A 382 -17.68 -25.32 7.20
N ILE A 383 -16.67 -25.34 8.07
CA ILE A 383 -15.72 -26.49 8.14
C ILE A 383 -16.43 -27.76 8.58
N LEU A 384 -17.25 -27.70 9.63
CA LEU A 384 -17.90 -28.84 10.25
C LEU A 384 -19.28 -29.19 9.68
N GLY A 385 -19.86 -28.27 8.90
CA GLY A 385 -21.20 -28.46 8.33
C GLY A 385 -21.18 -29.40 7.13
N ASP A 386 -22.24 -30.19 7.03
CA ASP A 386 -22.55 -31.05 5.90
C ASP A 386 -23.81 -30.56 5.21
N GLY A 387 -23.82 -30.55 3.87
CA GLY A 387 -24.95 -30.11 3.06
C GLY A 387 -24.82 -28.69 2.50
N SER A 388 -25.86 -28.24 1.78
CA SER A 388 -25.84 -26.97 1.02
C SER A 388 -26.27 -25.73 1.80
N LEU A 389 -26.87 -25.90 2.98
CA LEU A 389 -27.36 -24.83 3.84
C LEU A 389 -26.91 -25.03 5.29
N LEU A 390 -26.46 -23.96 5.95
CA LEU A 390 -26.17 -23.98 7.38
C LEU A 390 -27.49 -23.93 8.18
N LYS A 391 -27.58 -24.82 9.16
CA LYS A 391 -28.74 -25.00 10.04
C LYS A 391 -28.41 -24.53 11.46
N PRO A 392 -29.41 -24.34 12.36
CA PRO A 392 -29.18 -23.91 13.74
C PRO A 392 -28.20 -24.77 14.53
N GLU A 393 -28.15 -26.07 14.29
CA GLU A 393 -27.25 -26.99 14.95
C GLU A 393 -25.78 -26.82 14.60
N ASN A 394 -25.47 -26.16 13.45
CA ASN A 394 -24.09 -25.86 13.05
C ASN A 394 -23.46 -24.73 13.90
N PHE A 395 -24.28 -23.96 14.64
CA PHE A 395 -23.81 -22.84 15.45
C PHE A 395 -23.75 -23.24 16.93
N LEU A 396 -22.54 -23.37 17.44
CA LEU A 396 -22.27 -23.58 18.87
C LEU A 396 -21.81 -22.24 19.44
N PHE A 397 -22.70 -21.60 20.20
CA PHE A 397 -22.35 -20.40 20.96
C PHE A 397 -21.74 -20.82 22.30
N HIS A 398 -20.69 -20.11 22.74
CA HIS A 398 -20.21 -20.26 24.09
C HIS A 398 -21.15 -19.45 25.02
N SER A 399 -21.70 -20.14 26.00
CA SER A 399 -22.51 -19.54 27.08
C SER A 399 -21.63 -18.77 28.05
#